data_7b2b38a9225f26cd64d7e3829f03e5de
#
_entry.id   7b2b38a9225f26cd64d7e3829f03e5de
#
_cell.length_a   1.000
_cell.length_b   1.000
_cell.length_c   1.000
_cell.angle_alpha   90.00
_cell.angle_beta   90.00
_cell.angle_gamma   90.00
#
_symmetry.space_group_name_H-M   'P 1'
#
loop_
_entity.id
_entity.type
_entity.pdbx_description
1 polymer ?
#
loop_
_entity_poly.entity_id
_entity_poly.type
_entity_poly.pdbx_seq_one_letter_code
_entity_poly.pdbx_strand_id
1 'polypeptide(L)'
;RGGMTFQEAIEHYGVLTIGDGLSSQIPSLLISLATGILVTKASKEADFSNILVSQLFGIPKVLYIVGTTLAVLGIATPLNTLLFLAFGATFIIAGRQVDKNIGIESIEEEVNAEETEAEEVRKPENVVSLLQVDPIELEFGYGIIPLADVNQGGDLLDRVVMIRRQIALELGTIVPIIRLRDNIQLNPNQYIIKIKGVQVTEGEILFDHYMAMNPGYVEEEITGIPTFEPSFHLPAIWITESQRERAESLGYTVVDPPSIIATHLTEVIRSHIAELLTRQDVQNLVNNLKESNPVLVDELIPKMLGLGEVQKVLQNLLDEGISIRDLLTIFETLADHAATTRDTDVLTEYVRQSLKRAISSKYFPANETT
;
A
#
# COMPACT_ATOMS: atom_id res chain seq x y z
N ARG A 1 62.46 0.50 33.10
CA ARG A 1 63.51 0.39 32.03
C ARG A 1 63.89 -1.07 31.92
N GLY A 2 63.05 -1.90 31.34
CA GLY A 2 63.38 -3.28 30.99
C GLY A 2 64.26 -3.27 29.73
N GLY A 3 65.37 -4.01 29.76
CA GLY A 3 66.38 -4.05 28.71
C GLY A 3 65.93 -4.72 27.38
N MET A 4 64.77 -4.37 26.90
CA MET A 4 64.24 -4.84 25.61
C MET A 4 64.68 -3.88 24.51
N THR A 5 65.06 -4.43 23.38
CA THR A 5 65.31 -3.67 22.15
C THR A 5 64.00 -3.06 21.65
N PHE A 6 64.08 -1.98 20.83
CA PHE A 6 62.91 -1.31 20.27
C PHE A 6 62.02 -2.28 19.47
N GLN A 7 62.59 -3.23 18.81
CA GLN A 7 61.87 -4.24 18.04
C GLN A 7 61.11 -5.22 18.93
N GLU A 8 61.71 -5.71 19.99
CA GLU A 8 61.07 -6.59 21.00
C GLU A 8 59.94 -5.86 21.73
N ALA A 9 60.12 -4.56 22.00
CA ALA A 9 59.10 -3.74 22.62
C ALA A 9 57.87 -3.57 21.72
N ILE A 10 58.04 -3.33 20.43
CA ILE A 10 56.94 -3.23 19.46
C ILE A 10 56.21 -4.57 19.31
N GLU A 11 56.94 -5.67 19.19
CA GLU A 11 56.31 -7.01 19.11
C GLU A 11 55.52 -7.32 20.39
N HIS A 12 56.06 -7.08 21.54
CA HIS A 12 55.38 -7.42 22.81
C HIS A 12 54.22 -6.51 23.14
N TYR A 13 54.43 -5.19 23.10
CA TYR A 13 53.37 -4.21 23.44
C TYR A 13 52.40 -3.99 22.32
N GLY A 14 52.81 -4.12 21.05
CA GLY A 14 51.91 -4.04 19.90
C GLY A 14 50.87 -5.16 19.88
N VAL A 15 51.33 -6.40 20.10
CA VAL A 15 50.43 -7.56 20.17
C VAL A 15 49.49 -7.48 21.38
N LEU A 16 49.98 -7.02 22.54
CA LEU A 16 49.16 -6.80 23.75
C LEU A 16 48.11 -5.73 23.52
N THR A 17 48.46 -4.60 22.93
CA THR A 17 47.54 -3.47 22.69
C THR A 17 46.46 -3.84 21.66
N ILE A 18 46.82 -4.54 20.58
CA ILE A 18 45.87 -5.01 19.57
C ILE A 18 44.95 -6.10 20.18
N GLY A 19 45.53 -7.01 20.98
CA GLY A 19 44.79 -8.07 21.63
C GLY A 19 43.77 -7.55 22.65
N ASP A 20 44.14 -6.56 23.45
CA ASP A 20 43.27 -5.91 24.43
C ASP A 20 42.16 -5.10 23.72
N GLY A 21 42.50 -4.35 22.67
CA GLY A 21 41.54 -3.62 21.84
C GLY A 21 40.51 -4.53 21.19
N LEU A 22 40.93 -5.64 20.59
CA LEU A 22 40.01 -6.62 19.97
C LEU A 22 39.16 -7.33 21.03
N SER A 23 39.78 -7.73 22.16
CA SER A 23 39.08 -8.44 23.25
C SER A 23 37.96 -7.60 23.87
N SER A 24 38.14 -6.27 23.96
CA SER A 24 37.11 -5.36 24.47
C SER A 24 36.03 -5.01 23.45
N GLN A 25 36.31 -5.05 22.15
CA GLN A 25 35.35 -4.73 21.10
C GLN A 25 34.40 -5.89 20.78
N ILE A 26 34.87 -7.15 20.88
CA ILE A 26 34.01 -8.32 20.56
C ILE A 26 32.75 -8.39 21.40
N PRO A 27 32.77 -8.21 22.76
CA PRO A 27 31.53 -8.20 23.55
C PRO A 27 30.58 -7.08 23.16
N SER A 28 31.10 -5.90 22.85
CA SER A 28 30.29 -4.74 22.44
C SER A 28 29.56 -5.00 21.11
N LEU A 29 30.26 -5.58 20.13
CA LEU A 29 29.68 -5.98 18.84
C LEU A 29 28.61 -7.06 19.01
N LEU A 30 28.87 -8.07 19.87
CA LEU A 30 27.91 -9.14 20.14
C LEU A 30 26.64 -8.60 20.82
N ILE A 31 26.78 -7.68 21.78
CA ILE A 31 25.65 -7.05 22.47
C ILE A 31 24.85 -6.20 21.47
N SER A 32 25.52 -5.42 20.63
CA SER A 32 24.86 -4.59 19.61
C SER A 32 24.10 -5.45 18.60
N LEU A 33 24.71 -6.53 18.11
CA LEU A 33 24.07 -7.49 17.21
C LEU A 33 22.86 -8.19 17.89
N ALA A 34 23.04 -8.67 19.12
CA ALA A 34 21.98 -9.31 19.87
C ALA A 34 20.80 -8.36 20.14
N THR A 35 21.09 -7.10 20.49
CA THR A 35 20.06 -6.07 20.68
C THR A 35 19.33 -5.77 19.36
N GLY A 36 20.07 -5.65 18.26
CA GLY A 36 19.49 -5.47 16.92
C GLY A 36 18.53 -6.60 16.55
N ILE A 37 18.94 -7.85 16.76
CA ILE A 37 18.10 -9.03 16.53
C ILE A 37 16.87 -9.04 17.46
N LEU A 38 17.02 -8.63 18.71
CA LEU A 38 15.94 -8.64 19.69
C LEU A 38 14.88 -7.58 19.37
N VAL A 39 15.29 -6.40 18.92
CA VAL A 39 14.38 -5.32 18.47
C VAL A 39 13.65 -5.70 17.19
N THR A 40 14.33 -6.36 16.23
CA THR A 40 13.69 -6.80 14.98
C THR A 40 12.78 -8.01 15.17
N LYS A 41 13.02 -8.87 16.17
CA LYS A 41 12.19 -10.04 16.49
C LYS A 41 10.80 -9.66 17.06
N ALA A 42 10.58 -8.41 17.44
CA ALA A 42 9.26 -7.91 17.82
C ALA A 42 8.30 -7.76 16.63
N SER A 43 8.79 -7.80 15.38
CA SER A 43 7.99 -7.89 14.16
C SER A 43 7.90 -9.36 13.74
N LYS A 44 6.68 -9.87 13.59
CA LYS A 44 6.34 -11.25 13.28
C LYS A 44 6.86 -11.70 11.89
N GLU A 45 8.13 -12.06 11.77
CA GLU A 45 8.59 -12.81 10.60
C GLU A 45 9.70 -13.80 11.02
N ALA A 46 9.41 -15.09 10.90
CA ALA A 46 10.27 -16.20 11.27
C ALA A 46 11.51 -16.37 10.36
N ASP A 47 11.66 -15.56 9.31
CA ASP A 47 12.66 -15.75 8.26
C ASP A 47 13.93 -14.89 8.39
N PHE A 48 13.97 -13.93 9.32
CA PHE A 48 15.10 -13.01 9.43
C PHE A 48 16.46 -13.71 9.72
N SER A 49 16.46 -14.77 10.51
CA SER A 49 17.68 -15.55 10.79
C SER A 49 18.23 -16.22 9.54
N ASN A 50 17.35 -16.76 8.70
CA ASN A 50 17.74 -17.42 7.45
C ASN A 50 18.24 -16.39 6.43
N ILE A 51 17.60 -15.22 6.35
CA ILE A 51 18.01 -14.12 5.47
C ILE A 51 19.40 -13.60 5.87
N LEU A 52 19.68 -13.39 7.16
CA LEU A 52 20.99 -12.96 7.65
C LEU A 52 22.08 -13.97 7.35
N VAL A 53 21.85 -15.25 7.62
CA VAL A 53 22.81 -16.33 7.35
C VAL A 53 23.05 -16.45 5.84
N SER A 54 22.02 -16.38 5.01
CA SER A 54 22.16 -16.44 3.55
C SER A 54 22.90 -15.22 2.99
N GLN A 55 22.67 -14.02 3.52
CA GLN A 55 23.39 -12.81 3.07
C GLN A 55 24.85 -12.78 3.50
N LEU A 56 25.18 -13.27 4.71
CA LEU A 56 26.55 -13.25 5.22
C LEU A 56 27.41 -14.40 4.65
N PHE A 57 26.83 -15.58 4.47
CA PHE A 57 27.54 -16.79 4.05
C PHE A 57 27.15 -17.29 2.66
N GLY A 58 26.12 -16.73 2.05
CA GLY A 58 25.64 -17.09 0.72
C GLY A 58 26.43 -16.49 -0.45
N ILE A 59 27.34 -15.54 -0.20
CA ILE A 59 28.14 -14.91 -1.27
C ILE A 59 29.54 -15.52 -1.35
N PRO A 60 29.85 -16.38 -2.34
CA PRO A 60 31.15 -17.07 -2.43
C PRO A 60 32.33 -16.10 -2.46
N LYS A 61 32.21 -14.95 -3.13
CA LYS A 61 33.27 -13.94 -3.23
C LYS A 61 33.70 -13.40 -1.86
N VAL A 62 32.79 -13.23 -0.93
CA VAL A 62 33.09 -12.75 0.43
C VAL A 62 33.88 -13.81 1.18
N LEU A 63 33.48 -15.08 1.09
CA LEU A 63 34.21 -16.21 1.72
C LEU A 63 35.62 -16.36 1.18
N TYR A 64 35.83 -16.18 -0.12
CA TYR A 64 37.20 -16.20 -0.72
C TYR A 64 38.06 -15.03 -0.24
N ILE A 65 37.49 -13.81 -0.17
CA ILE A 65 38.19 -12.61 0.32
C ILE A 65 38.62 -12.82 1.78
N VAL A 66 37.70 -13.24 2.65
CA VAL A 66 38.00 -13.51 4.06
C VAL A 66 39.04 -14.61 4.22
N GLY A 67 38.89 -15.74 3.51
CA GLY A 67 39.81 -16.85 3.56
C GLY A 67 41.22 -16.51 3.08
N THR A 68 41.35 -15.76 1.98
CA THR A 68 42.67 -15.30 1.47
C THR A 68 43.29 -14.26 2.39
N THR A 69 42.53 -13.33 2.95
CA THR A 69 43.03 -12.34 3.90
C THR A 69 43.56 -13.00 5.17
N LEU A 70 42.85 -14.00 5.72
CA LEU A 70 43.32 -14.77 6.88
C LEU A 70 44.59 -15.54 6.57
N ALA A 71 44.70 -16.17 5.40
CA ALA A 71 45.91 -16.90 4.99
C ALA A 71 47.11 -15.95 4.85
N VAL A 72 46.92 -14.78 4.23
CA VAL A 72 47.98 -13.76 4.09
C VAL A 72 48.42 -13.23 5.46
N LEU A 73 47.50 -12.93 6.36
CA LEU A 73 47.79 -12.48 7.71
C LEU A 73 48.56 -13.55 8.51
N GLY A 74 48.21 -14.82 8.37
CA GLY A 74 48.88 -15.91 9.04
C GLY A 74 50.34 -16.10 8.57
N ILE A 75 50.65 -15.72 7.33
CA ILE A 75 52.02 -15.79 6.80
C ILE A 75 52.80 -14.51 7.11
N ALA A 76 52.14 -13.34 7.05
CA ALA A 76 52.79 -12.03 7.21
C ALA A 76 53.02 -11.62 8.67
N THR A 77 52.36 -12.24 9.63
CA THR A 77 52.46 -11.88 11.06
C THR A 77 53.04 -13.03 11.89
N PRO A 78 53.72 -12.76 13.00
CA PRO A 78 54.26 -13.77 13.92
C PRO A 78 53.18 -14.45 14.78
N LEU A 79 51.95 -14.44 14.32
CA LEU A 79 50.83 -15.14 14.93
C LEU A 79 50.89 -16.64 14.64
N ASN A 80 50.07 -17.43 15.32
CA ASN A 80 50.05 -18.88 15.12
C ASN A 80 49.60 -19.22 13.67
N THR A 81 50.59 -19.31 12.74
CA THR A 81 50.43 -19.50 11.30
C THR A 81 49.56 -20.70 10.97
N LEU A 82 49.67 -21.79 11.74
CA LEU A 82 48.89 -23.00 11.51
C LEU A 82 47.42 -22.79 11.75
N LEU A 83 47.06 -21.99 12.73
CA LEU A 83 45.68 -21.69 13.10
C LEU A 83 45.00 -20.78 12.05
N PHE A 84 45.70 -19.72 11.62
CA PHE A 84 45.22 -18.82 10.58
C PHE A 84 45.08 -19.47 9.21
N LEU A 85 46.00 -20.37 8.86
CA LEU A 85 45.94 -21.17 7.63
C LEU A 85 44.75 -22.15 7.68
N ALA A 86 44.52 -22.79 8.83
CA ALA A 86 43.41 -23.71 8.99
C ALA A 86 42.05 -22.97 8.82
N PHE A 87 41.88 -21.82 9.46
CA PHE A 87 40.68 -20.99 9.28
C PHE A 87 40.54 -20.47 7.84
N GLY A 88 41.63 -19.96 7.24
CA GLY A 88 41.62 -19.52 5.85
C GLY A 88 41.20 -20.63 4.88
N ALA A 89 41.74 -21.85 5.07
CA ALA A 89 41.36 -23.01 4.27
C ALA A 89 39.87 -23.38 4.46
N THR A 90 39.36 -23.32 5.69
CA THR A 90 37.96 -23.61 5.98
C THR A 90 37.02 -22.65 5.24
N PHE A 91 37.32 -21.34 5.25
CA PHE A 91 36.51 -20.33 4.52
C PHE A 91 36.62 -20.51 2.99
N ILE A 92 37.79 -20.88 2.47
CA ILE A 92 37.95 -21.13 1.02
C ILE A 92 37.18 -22.39 0.60
N ILE A 93 37.20 -23.45 1.43
CA ILE A 93 36.45 -24.68 1.16
C ILE A 93 34.96 -24.41 1.24
N ALA A 94 34.51 -23.68 2.25
CA ALA A 94 33.11 -23.23 2.37
C ALA A 94 32.69 -22.41 1.15
N GLY A 95 33.51 -21.45 0.71
CA GLY A 95 33.28 -20.67 -0.50
C GLY A 95 33.11 -21.53 -1.75
N ARG A 96 33.97 -22.58 -1.92
CA ARG A 96 33.83 -23.53 -3.03
C ARG A 96 32.57 -24.39 -2.96
N GLN A 97 32.14 -24.72 -1.75
CA GLN A 97 30.88 -25.48 -1.55
C GLN A 97 29.65 -24.66 -1.89
N VAL A 98 29.65 -23.40 -1.49
CA VAL A 98 28.56 -22.43 -1.81
C VAL A 98 28.57 -22.14 -3.32
N ASP A 99 29.73 -21.93 -3.94
CA ASP A 99 29.87 -21.69 -5.37
C ASP A 99 29.39 -22.87 -6.23
N LYS A 100 29.64 -24.11 -5.77
CA LYS A 100 29.11 -25.32 -6.41
C LYS A 100 27.57 -25.42 -6.26
N ASN A 101 27.05 -25.07 -5.11
CA ASN A 101 25.62 -25.12 -4.88
C ASN A 101 24.88 -24.03 -5.69
N ILE A 102 25.44 -22.82 -5.76
CA ILE A 102 24.91 -21.74 -6.63
C ILE A 102 25.04 -22.12 -8.10
N GLY A 103 26.11 -22.76 -8.52
CA GLY A 103 26.25 -23.26 -9.90
C GLY A 103 25.27 -24.38 -10.25
N ILE A 104 24.84 -25.17 -9.29
CA ILE A 104 23.83 -26.22 -9.46
C ILE A 104 22.43 -25.57 -9.41
N GLU A 105 22.20 -24.65 -8.45
CA GLU A 105 20.92 -23.91 -8.36
C GLU A 105 20.69 -23.01 -9.59
N SER A 106 21.73 -22.35 -10.15
CA SER A 106 21.55 -21.54 -11.36
C SER A 106 21.30 -22.38 -12.62
N ILE A 107 21.84 -23.60 -12.70
CA ILE A 107 21.53 -24.53 -13.80
C ILE A 107 20.15 -25.18 -13.55
N GLU A 108 19.81 -25.51 -12.32
CA GLU A 108 18.47 -25.97 -11.97
C GLU A 108 17.42 -24.86 -12.06
N GLU A 109 17.75 -23.59 -11.76
CA GLU A 109 16.87 -22.44 -11.98
C GLU A 109 16.71 -22.10 -13.48
N GLU A 110 17.76 -22.18 -14.32
CA GLU A 110 17.60 -22.00 -15.76
C GLU A 110 16.81 -23.15 -16.40
N VAL A 111 17.08 -24.41 -16.02
CA VAL A 111 16.30 -25.56 -16.49
C VAL A 111 14.91 -25.57 -15.92
N ASN A 112 14.74 -25.23 -14.64
CA ASN A 112 13.41 -25.07 -14.03
C ASN A 112 12.69 -23.80 -14.49
N ALA A 113 13.40 -22.72 -14.86
CA ALA A 113 12.76 -21.53 -15.45
C ALA A 113 12.21 -21.84 -16.86
N GLU A 114 12.95 -22.55 -17.70
CA GLU A 114 12.44 -23.01 -19.00
C GLU A 114 11.33 -24.07 -18.85
N GLU A 115 11.46 -25.00 -17.89
CA GLU A 115 10.40 -25.96 -17.57
C GLU A 115 9.24 -25.30 -16.84
N THR A 116 9.47 -24.28 -15.98
CA THR A 116 8.44 -23.56 -15.24
C THR A 116 7.69 -22.59 -16.16
N GLU A 117 8.34 -21.92 -17.10
CA GLU A 117 7.63 -21.17 -18.17
C GLU A 117 6.81 -22.11 -19.06
N ALA A 118 7.35 -23.29 -19.41
CA ALA A 118 6.60 -24.29 -20.19
C ALA A 118 5.52 -25.02 -19.38
N GLU A 119 5.68 -25.17 -18.06
CA GLU A 119 4.67 -25.69 -17.13
C GLU A 119 3.69 -24.63 -16.62
N GLU A 120 4.08 -23.35 -16.46
CA GLU A 120 3.12 -22.28 -16.16
C GLU A 120 2.16 -22.05 -17.33
N VAL A 121 2.63 -22.19 -18.56
CA VAL A 121 1.75 -22.21 -19.75
C VAL A 121 0.88 -23.48 -19.80
N ARG A 122 1.25 -24.55 -19.09
CA ARG A 122 0.52 -25.84 -19.06
C ARG A 122 -0.16 -26.16 -17.73
N LYS A 123 0.14 -25.46 -16.65
CA LYS A 123 -0.66 -25.57 -15.41
C LYS A 123 -2.06 -25.08 -15.79
N PRO A 124 -3.13 -25.86 -15.51
CA PRO A 124 -4.45 -25.29 -15.56
C PRO A 124 -4.39 -24.04 -14.68
N GLU A 125 -4.49 -22.88 -15.31
CA GLU A 125 -4.65 -21.60 -14.62
C GLU A 125 -5.55 -21.88 -13.41
N ASN A 126 -5.18 -21.34 -12.27
CA ASN A 126 -6.02 -21.49 -11.10
C ASN A 126 -7.34 -20.75 -11.41
N VAL A 127 -8.23 -21.44 -12.15
CA VAL A 127 -9.47 -20.88 -12.67
C VAL A 127 -10.28 -20.21 -11.57
N VAL A 128 -10.06 -20.64 -10.31
CA VAL A 128 -10.66 -20.02 -9.14
C VAL A 128 -10.17 -18.57 -8.93
N SER A 129 -8.92 -18.23 -9.26
CA SER A 129 -8.42 -16.86 -9.17
C SER A 129 -9.00 -15.96 -10.27
N LEU A 130 -9.33 -16.53 -11.44
CA LEU A 130 -10.00 -15.83 -12.55
C LEU A 130 -11.49 -15.58 -12.27
N LEU A 131 -12.09 -16.33 -11.32
CA LEU A 131 -13.48 -16.14 -10.90
C LEU A 131 -13.63 -15.02 -9.87
N GLN A 132 -12.53 -14.49 -9.32
CA GLN A 132 -12.61 -13.37 -8.38
C GLN A 132 -12.91 -12.09 -9.15
N VAL A 133 -14.04 -11.48 -8.82
CA VAL A 133 -14.44 -10.18 -9.35
C VAL A 133 -13.85 -9.10 -8.44
N ASP A 134 -13.02 -8.23 -9.00
CA ASP A 134 -12.49 -7.10 -8.26
C ASP A 134 -13.65 -6.13 -7.89
N PRO A 135 -13.68 -5.63 -6.66
CA PRO A 135 -14.77 -4.74 -6.23
C PRO A 135 -14.82 -3.43 -7.02
N ILE A 136 -13.67 -2.87 -7.35
CA ILE A 136 -13.51 -1.63 -8.11
C ILE A 136 -12.34 -1.81 -9.08
N GLU A 137 -12.59 -1.56 -10.37
CA GLU A 137 -11.57 -1.57 -11.41
C GLU A 137 -11.60 -0.27 -12.20
N LEU A 138 -10.42 0.28 -12.46
CA LEU A 138 -10.20 1.38 -13.39
C LEU A 138 -9.37 0.84 -14.55
N GLU A 139 -9.99 0.67 -15.69
CA GLU A 139 -9.30 0.27 -16.92
C GLU A 139 -9.08 1.48 -17.81
N PHE A 140 -7.93 1.54 -18.47
CA PHE A 140 -7.58 2.68 -19.32
C PHE A 140 -6.78 2.27 -20.56
N GLY A 141 -6.93 3.06 -21.62
CA GLY A 141 -6.20 2.90 -22.85
C GLY A 141 -4.72 3.29 -22.72
N TYR A 142 -3.92 2.91 -23.70
CA TYR A 142 -2.47 3.05 -23.64
C TYR A 142 -1.96 4.50 -23.53
N GLY A 143 -2.72 5.50 -23.98
CA GLY A 143 -2.37 6.92 -23.88
C GLY A 143 -2.44 7.46 -22.44
N ILE A 144 -3.12 6.75 -21.53
CA ILE A 144 -3.26 7.14 -20.11
C ILE A 144 -2.18 6.46 -19.23
N ILE A 145 -1.51 5.43 -19.72
CA ILE A 145 -0.47 4.68 -18.98
C ILE A 145 0.56 5.62 -18.29
N PRO A 146 1.07 6.70 -18.95
CA PRO A 146 2.02 7.60 -18.33
C PRO A 146 1.51 8.24 -17.03
N LEU A 147 0.21 8.42 -16.86
CA LEU A 147 -0.38 8.95 -15.62
C LEU A 147 -0.33 7.96 -14.45
N ALA A 148 -0.26 6.67 -14.73
CA ALA A 148 -0.20 5.60 -13.75
C ALA A 148 1.24 5.09 -13.50
N ASP A 149 2.18 5.39 -14.40
CA ASP A 149 3.57 4.93 -14.29
C ASP A 149 4.42 5.93 -13.49
N VAL A 150 4.81 5.51 -12.29
CA VAL A 150 5.67 6.31 -11.38
C VAL A 150 7.01 6.68 -12.03
N ASN A 151 7.57 5.81 -12.91
CA ASN A 151 8.83 6.09 -13.60
C ASN A 151 8.71 7.21 -14.63
N GLN A 152 7.50 7.49 -15.09
CA GLN A 152 7.18 8.59 -16.01
C GLN A 152 6.63 9.83 -15.29
N GLY A 153 6.65 9.83 -13.96
CA GLY A 153 6.14 10.93 -13.14
C GLY A 153 4.62 10.89 -12.90
N GLY A 154 3.97 9.77 -13.21
CA GLY A 154 2.56 9.56 -12.95
C GLY A 154 2.24 9.46 -11.45
N ASP A 155 1.20 10.13 -11.00
CA ASP A 155 0.77 10.20 -9.59
C ASP A 155 -0.63 9.58 -9.35
N LEU A 156 -1.23 8.96 -10.36
CA LEU A 156 -2.58 8.41 -10.27
C LEU A 156 -2.71 7.34 -9.16
N LEU A 157 -1.68 6.51 -8.97
CA LEU A 157 -1.66 5.51 -7.88
C LEU A 157 -1.72 6.16 -6.50
N ASP A 158 -0.95 7.23 -6.27
CA ASP A 158 -0.96 7.96 -5.00
C ASP A 158 -2.31 8.63 -4.77
N ARG A 159 -2.91 9.18 -5.81
CA ARG A 159 -4.25 9.77 -5.74
C ARG A 159 -5.30 8.73 -5.37
N VAL A 160 -5.24 7.53 -5.92
CA VAL A 160 -6.13 6.41 -5.56
C VAL A 160 -6.03 6.07 -4.07
N VAL A 161 -4.82 6.05 -3.51
CA VAL A 161 -4.61 5.83 -2.07
C VAL A 161 -5.23 6.97 -1.25
N MET A 162 -5.05 8.23 -1.67
CA MET A 162 -5.63 9.40 -1.00
C MET A 162 -7.16 9.38 -1.06
N ILE A 163 -7.77 9.03 -2.19
CA ILE A 163 -9.23 8.91 -2.35
C ILE A 163 -9.79 7.91 -1.35
N ARG A 164 -9.21 6.71 -1.26
CA ARG A 164 -9.65 5.68 -0.32
C ARG A 164 -9.61 6.18 1.12
N ARG A 165 -8.53 6.87 1.50
CA ARG A 165 -8.37 7.45 2.83
C ARG A 165 -9.38 8.57 3.11
N GLN A 166 -9.61 9.44 2.14
CA GLN A 166 -10.56 10.55 2.27
C GLN A 166 -11.98 10.03 2.47
N ILE A 167 -12.44 9.09 1.64
CA ILE A 167 -13.78 8.49 1.74
C ILE A 167 -13.93 7.76 3.09
N ALA A 168 -12.91 7.02 3.53
CA ALA A 168 -12.94 6.34 4.82
C ALA A 168 -13.09 7.32 5.99
N LEU A 169 -12.41 8.47 5.96
CA LEU A 169 -12.52 9.50 6.98
C LEU A 169 -13.86 10.25 6.92
N GLU A 170 -14.43 10.43 5.75
CA GLU A 170 -15.69 11.13 5.54
C GLU A 170 -16.89 10.25 5.88
N LEU A 171 -16.98 9.07 5.29
CA LEU A 171 -18.14 8.18 5.41
C LEU A 171 -18.02 7.15 6.53
N GLY A 172 -16.81 6.89 7.05
CA GLY A 172 -16.60 5.93 8.13
C GLY A 172 -16.58 4.47 7.69
N THR A 173 -16.36 4.22 6.40
CA THR A 173 -16.28 2.86 5.83
C THR A 173 -14.97 2.63 5.11
N ILE A 174 -14.57 1.36 5.00
CA ILE A 174 -13.35 0.99 4.28
C ILE A 174 -13.66 0.83 2.80
N VAL A 175 -13.03 1.64 1.96
CA VAL A 175 -13.09 1.46 0.51
C VAL A 175 -12.22 0.27 0.10
N PRO A 176 -12.76 -0.70 -0.66
CA PRO A 176 -11.99 -1.84 -1.16
C PRO A 176 -10.77 -1.42 -2.00
N ILE A 177 -9.92 -2.39 -2.34
CA ILE A 177 -8.80 -2.16 -3.25
C ILE A 177 -9.33 -1.80 -4.63
N ILE A 178 -8.76 -0.75 -5.22
CA ILE A 178 -9.05 -0.31 -6.57
C ILE A 178 -7.97 -0.89 -7.47
N ARG A 179 -8.36 -1.73 -8.42
CA ARG A 179 -7.45 -2.31 -9.41
C ARG A 179 -7.30 -1.37 -10.60
N LEU A 180 -6.06 -1.03 -10.93
CA LEU A 180 -5.73 -0.30 -12.14
C LEU A 180 -5.23 -1.31 -13.17
N ARG A 181 -5.81 -1.28 -14.37
CA ARG A 181 -5.43 -2.18 -15.47
C ARG A 181 -5.37 -1.42 -16.78
N ASP A 182 -4.37 -1.71 -17.59
CA ASP A 182 -4.35 -1.32 -18.99
C ASP A 182 -5.29 -2.23 -19.79
N ASN A 183 -5.99 -1.62 -20.75
CA ASN A 183 -6.88 -2.35 -21.66
C ASN A 183 -6.66 -1.89 -23.10
N ILE A 184 -6.05 -2.77 -23.90
CA ILE A 184 -5.74 -2.51 -25.31
C ILE A 184 -6.98 -2.44 -26.21
N GLN A 185 -8.14 -2.84 -25.72
CA GLN A 185 -9.40 -2.76 -26.47
C GLN A 185 -10.05 -1.37 -26.39
N LEU A 186 -9.61 -0.54 -25.43
CA LEU A 186 -10.08 0.83 -25.28
C LEU A 186 -9.37 1.77 -26.25
N ASN A 187 -10.05 2.87 -26.59
CA ASN A 187 -9.38 3.97 -27.29
C ASN A 187 -8.20 4.50 -26.43
N PRO A 188 -7.15 5.05 -27.07
CA PRO A 188 -5.93 5.46 -26.35
C PRO A 188 -6.17 6.35 -25.13
N ASN A 189 -7.10 7.26 -25.23
CA ASN A 189 -7.41 8.29 -24.23
C ASN A 189 -8.65 7.97 -23.39
N GLN A 190 -9.24 6.81 -23.59
CA GLN A 190 -10.46 6.37 -22.91
C GLN A 190 -10.11 5.62 -21.63
N TYR A 191 -10.91 5.81 -20.60
CA TYR A 191 -10.93 4.97 -19.41
C TYR A 191 -12.35 4.56 -19.05
N ILE A 192 -12.49 3.44 -18.37
CA ILE A 192 -13.77 2.93 -17.85
C ILE A 192 -13.61 2.58 -16.38
N ILE A 193 -14.68 2.78 -15.61
CA ILE A 193 -14.75 2.38 -14.21
C ILE A 193 -15.77 1.26 -14.09
N LYS A 194 -15.35 0.17 -13.45
CA LYS A 194 -16.20 -0.99 -13.19
C LYS A 194 -16.38 -1.18 -11.69
N ILE A 195 -17.59 -1.52 -11.31
CA ILE A 195 -17.96 -1.95 -9.96
C ILE A 195 -18.41 -3.41 -10.04
N LYS A 196 -17.73 -4.26 -9.27
CA LYS A 196 -17.99 -5.73 -9.28
C LYS A 196 -18.02 -6.32 -10.70
N GLY A 197 -17.06 -5.90 -11.55
CA GLY A 197 -16.92 -6.36 -12.92
C GLY A 197 -17.90 -5.75 -13.93
N VAL A 198 -18.84 -4.91 -13.49
CA VAL A 198 -19.81 -4.23 -14.38
C VAL A 198 -19.33 -2.80 -14.63
N GLN A 199 -19.23 -2.42 -15.92
CA GLN A 199 -18.93 -1.04 -16.29
C GLN A 199 -20.08 -0.12 -15.84
N VAL A 200 -19.75 0.88 -15.03
CA VAL A 200 -20.71 1.86 -14.53
C VAL A 200 -20.57 3.21 -15.21
N THR A 201 -19.38 3.53 -15.70
CA THR A 201 -19.12 4.79 -16.39
C THR A 201 -17.86 4.70 -17.24
N GLU A 202 -17.68 5.69 -18.12
CA GLU A 202 -16.48 5.89 -18.94
C GLU A 202 -16.13 7.37 -19.02
N GLY A 203 -14.91 7.68 -19.44
CA GLY A 203 -14.47 9.03 -19.69
C GLY A 203 -13.31 9.06 -20.69
N GLU A 204 -12.98 10.25 -21.16
CA GLU A 204 -11.88 10.50 -22.06
C GLU A 204 -10.97 11.59 -21.51
N ILE A 205 -9.65 11.39 -21.62
CA ILE A 205 -8.61 12.28 -21.11
C ILE A 205 -7.61 12.59 -22.21
N LEU A 206 -7.31 13.85 -22.42
CA LEU A 206 -6.19 14.28 -23.26
C LEU A 206 -4.96 14.53 -22.38
N PHE A 207 -3.96 13.66 -22.48
CA PHE A 207 -2.77 13.64 -21.62
C PHE A 207 -2.02 14.98 -21.57
N ASP A 208 -1.80 15.62 -22.74
CA ASP A 208 -1.03 16.87 -22.86
C ASP A 208 -1.89 18.14 -22.74
N HIS A 209 -3.11 18.02 -22.21
CA HIS A 209 -4.07 19.12 -22.12
C HIS A 209 -4.58 19.28 -20.68
N TYR A 210 -5.12 20.45 -20.38
CA TYR A 210 -5.84 20.75 -19.16
C TYR A 210 -7.31 20.97 -19.46
N MET A 211 -8.17 20.59 -18.54
CA MET A 211 -9.61 20.86 -18.67
C MET A 211 -9.95 22.18 -18.00
N ALA A 212 -10.46 23.12 -18.78
CA ALA A 212 -10.95 24.40 -18.29
C ALA A 212 -12.48 24.41 -18.22
N MET A 213 -13.01 24.65 -17.04
CA MET A 213 -14.44 24.73 -16.76
C MET A 213 -14.84 26.18 -16.43
N ASN A 214 -15.95 26.63 -17.01
CA ASN A 214 -16.51 27.93 -16.71
C ASN A 214 -17.37 27.84 -15.44
N PRO A 215 -17.02 28.51 -14.32
CA PRO A 215 -17.80 28.50 -13.08
C PRO A 215 -19.07 29.40 -13.13
N GLY A 216 -19.38 30.00 -14.28
CA GLY A 216 -20.55 30.86 -14.49
C GLY A 216 -20.24 32.31 -14.80
N TYR A 217 -19.04 32.77 -14.48
CA TYR A 217 -18.60 34.16 -14.75
C TYR A 217 -17.16 34.13 -15.25
N VAL A 218 -16.97 34.23 -16.55
CA VAL A 218 -15.66 34.39 -17.18
C VAL A 218 -15.64 35.69 -17.95
N GLU A 219 -14.51 36.41 -17.94
CA GLU A 219 -14.38 37.70 -18.61
C GLU A 219 -14.33 37.57 -20.14
N GLU A 220 -13.77 36.46 -20.63
CA GLU A 220 -13.57 36.20 -22.06
C GLU A 220 -13.65 34.70 -22.31
N GLU A 221 -14.22 34.30 -23.47
CA GLU A 221 -14.23 32.89 -23.88
C GLU A 221 -12.87 32.46 -24.41
N ILE A 222 -12.41 31.28 -23.95
CA ILE A 222 -11.17 30.66 -24.43
C ILE A 222 -11.50 29.64 -25.51
N THR A 223 -10.67 29.62 -26.55
CA THR A 223 -10.74 28.63 -27.61
C THR A 223 -10.01 27.35 -27.23
N GLY A 224 -10.63 26.21 -27.44
CA GLY A 224 -10.08 24.88 -27.17
C GLY A 224 -10.97 23.80 -27.76
N ILE A 225 -10.75 22.55 -27.37
CA ILE A 225 -11.55 21.41 -27.81
C ILE A 225 -12.74 21.25 -26.86
N PRO A 226 -13.98 21.42 -27.33
CA PRO A 226 -15.16 21.30 -26.47
C PRO A 226 -15.29 19.88 -25.93
N THR A 227 -15.65 19.75 -24.64
CA THR A 227 -15.85 18.48 -23.96
C THR A 227 -16.84 18.65 -22.79
N PHE A 228 -17.06 17.55 -22.07
CA PHE A 228 -17.80 17.56 -20.81
C PHE A 228 -16.93 16.96 -19.69
N GLU A 229 -17.02 17.54 -18.52
CA GLU A 229 -16.41 16.98 -17.31
C GLU A 229 -17.16 15.70 -16.94
N PRO A 230 -16.45 14.57 -16.73
CA PRO A 230 -17.10 13.25 -16.66
C PRO A 230 -17.90 12.99 -15.38
N SER A 231 -17.59 13.69 -14.25
CA SER A 231 -18.25 13.45 -12.95
C SER A 231 -19.65 14.06 -12.89
N PHE A 232 -19.77 15.32 -13.30
CA PHE A 232 -20.99 16.12 -13.16
C PHE A 232 -21.59 16.52 -14.50
N HIS A 233 -20.98 16.09 -15.60
CA HIS A 233 -21.40 16.39 -16.97
C HIS A 233 -21.46 17.87 -17.28
N LEU A 234 -20.57 18.65 -16.68
CA LEU A 234 -20.48 20.09 -16.90
C LEU A 234 -19.75 20.40 -18.20
N PRO A 235 -20.19 21.44 -18.96
CA PRO A 235 -19.48 21.88 -20.15
C PRO A 235 -18.05 22.30 -19.80
N ALA A 236 -17.07 21.78 -20.55
CA ALA A 236 -15.67 22.03 -20.36
C ALA A 236 -14.93 22.17 -21.71
N ILE A 237 -13.71 22.62 -21.66
CA ILE A 237 -12.87 22.83 -22.85
C ILE A 237 -11.47 22.27 -22.54
N TRP A 238 -10.94 21.44 -23.42
CA TRP A 238 -9.52 21.08 -23.37
C TRP A 238 -8.67 22.23 -23.93
N ILE A 239 -7.70 22.66 -23.11
CA ILE A 239 -6.75 23.73 -23.42
C ILE A 239 -5.32 23.20 -23.33
N THR A 240 -4.40 23.84 -24.03
CA THR A 240 -2.97 23.52 -23.96
C THR A 240 -2.33 24.12 -22.69
N GLU A 241 -1.16 23.58 -22.29
CA GLU A 241 -0.35 24.13 -21.18
C GLU A 241 -0.12 25.64 -21.32
N SER A 242 0.17 26.11 -22.54
CA SER A 242 0.41 27.53 -22.80
C SER A 242 -0.79 28.44 -22.54
N GLN A 243 -1.99 27.92 -22.52
CA GLN A 243 -3.23 28.66 -22.27
C GLN A 243 -3.65 28.61 -20.79
N ARG A 244 -3.01 27.76 -19.97
CA ARG A 244 -3.39 27.51 -18.58
C ARG A 244 -3.43 28.79 -17.74
N GLU A 245 -2.32 29.52 -17.66
CA GLU A 245 -2.23 30.77 -16.88
C GLU A 245 -3.27 31.81 -17.32
N ARG A 246 -3.50 31.91 -18.63
CA ARG A 246 -4.52 32.80 -19.17
C ARG A 246 -5.90 32.36 -18.76
N ALA A 247 -6.20 31.06 -18.83
CA ALA A 247 -7.50 30.50 -18.41
C ALA A 247 -7.78 30.80 -16.94
N GLU A 248 -6.82 30.53 -16.07
CA GLU A 248 -6.93 30.82 -14.63
C GLU A 248 -7.14 32.32 -14.38
N SER A 249 -6.43 33.21 -15.10
CA SER A 249 -6.57 34.67 -14.97
C SER A 249 -7.94 35.20 -15.44
N LEU A 250 -8.59 34.51 -16.37
CA LEU A 250 -9.94 34.85 -16.86
C LEU A 250 -11.07 34.27 -15.99
N GLY A 251 -10.72 33.52 -14.93
CA GLY A 251 -11.68 32.97 -13.98
C GLY A 251 -12.14 31.55 -14.29
N TYR A 252 -11.50 30.83 -15.21
CA TYR A 252 -11.76 29.41 -15.43
C TYR A 252 -11.19 28.57 -14.29
N THR A 253 -11.88 27.50 -13.92
CA THR A 253 -11.30 26.43 -13.10
C THR A 253 -10.54 25.48 -14.01
N VAL A 254 -9.21 25.40 -13.85
CA VAL A 254 -8.35 24.57 -14.69
C VAL A 254 -7.90 23.34 -13.90
N VAL A 255 -8.11 22.16 -14.47
CA VAL A 255 -7.85 20.87 -13.82
C VAL A 255 -6.95 19.99 -14.71
N ASP A 256 -5.97 19.35 -14.09
CA ASP A 256 -5.07 18.40 -14.74
C ASP A 256 -5.75 17.03 -14.99
N PRO A 257 -5.32 16.26 -15.99
CA PRO A 257 -5.92 14.98 -16.34
C PRO A 257 -6.00 13.96 -15.18
N PRO A 258 -4.97 13.76 -14.35
CA PRO A 258 -5.08 12.84 -13.21
C PRO A 258 -6.14 13.26 -12.19
N SER A 259 -6.32 14.56 -11.96
CA SER A 259 -7.34 15.08 -11.05
C SER A 259 -8.75 14.82 -11.57
N ILE A 260 -8.96 14.87 -12.88
CA ILE A 260 -10.26 14.57 -13.49
C ILE A 260 -10.63 13.11 -13.24
N ILE A 261 -9.70 12.18 -13.51
CA ILE A 261 -9.91 10.76 -13.23
C ILE A 261 -10.18 10.54 -11.74
N ALA A 262 -9.39 11.19 -10.87
CA ALA A 262 -9.52 11.07 -9.42
C ALA A 262 -10.87 11.57 -8.90
N THR A 263 -11.37 12.70 -9.43
CA THR A 263 -12.69 13.24 -9.09
C THR A 263 -13.80 12.29 -9.55
N HIS A 264 -13.73 11.82 -10.81
CA HIS A 264 -14.71 10.90 -11.35
C HIS A 264 -14.76 9.58 -10.57
N LEU A 265 -13.59 9.01 -10.27
CA LEU A 265 -13.48 7.81 -9.45
C LEU A 265 -14.06 8.02 -8.04
N THR A 266 -13.83 9.19 -7.44
CA THR A 266 -14.37 9.53 -6.13
C THR A 266 -15.89 9.55 -6.14
N GLU A 267 -16.51 10.20 -7.13
CA GLU A 267 -17.97 10.29 -7.24
C GLU A 267 -18.59 8.92 -7.55
N VAL A 268 -17.96 8.11 -8.40
CA VAL A 268 -18.40 6.72 -8.65
C VAL A 268 -18.35 5.87 -7.38
N ILE A 269 -17.28 5.98 -6.60
CA ILE A 269 -17.17 5.22 -5.35
C ILE A 269 -18.24 5.70 -4.36
N ARG A 270 -18.48 6.99 -4.24
CA ARG A 270 -19.51 7.54 -3.34
C ARG A 270 -20.91 7.05 -3.71
N SER A 271 -21.25 7.05 -4.98
CA SER A 271 -22.56 6.60 -5.45
C SER A 271 -22.80 5.11 -5.31
N HIS A 272 -21.72 4.30 -5.21
CA HIS A 272 -21.80 2.85 -5.08
C HIS A 272 -21.30 2.33 -3.72
N ILE A 273 -21.00 3.22 -2.77
CA ILE A 273 -20.40 2.85 -1.48
C ILE A 273 -21.26 1.90 -0.66
N ALA A 274 -22.58 2.04 -0.74
CA ALA A 274 -23.53 1.19 -0.05
C ALA A 274 -23.42 -0.28 -0.52
N GLU A 275 -23.34 -0.50 -1.83
CA GLU A 275 -23.21 -1.85 -2.38
C GLU A 275 -21.78 -2.44 -2.20
N LEU A 276 -20.78 -1.58 -2.07
CA LEU A 276 -19.40 -1.99 -1.81
C LEU A 276 -19.19 -2.45 -0.36
N LEU A 277 -20.05 -2.07 0.58
CA LEU A 277 -19.98 -2.48 1.97
C LEU A 277 -20.36 -3.96 2.13
N THR A 278 -19.35 -4.81 2.33
CA THR A 278 -19.55 -6.25 2.52
C THR A 278 -19.87 -6.61 3.97
N ARG A 279 -20.37 -7.84 4.18
CA ARG A 279 -20.56 -8.37 5.55
C ARG A 279 -19.27 -8.50 6.33
N GLN A 280 -18.15 -8.78 5.62
CA GLN A 280 -16.84 -8.86 6.26
C GLN A 280 -16.39 -7.47 6.75
N ASP A 281 -16.64 -6.42 5.97
CA ASP A 281 -16.32 -5.04 6.38
C ASP A 281 -17.13 -4.64 7.61
N VAL A 282 -18.43 -4.97 7.63
CA VAL A 282 -19.27 -4.74 8.81
C VAL A 282 -18.76 -5.53 10.01
N GLN A 283 -18.35 -6.79 9.83
CA GLN A 283 -17.77 -7.57 10.92
C GLN A 283 -16.49 -6.92 11.47
N ASN A 284 -15.64 -6.37 10.58
CA ASN A 284 -14.43 -5.67 10.99
C ASN A 284 -14.75 -4.39 11.78
N LEU A 285 -15.77 -3.63 11.34
CA LEU A 285 -16.26 -2.45 12.07
C LEU A 285 -16.82 -2.83 13.45
N VAL A 286 -17.60 -3.91 13.52
CA VAL A 286 -18.15 -4.45 14.78
C VAL A 286 -17.03 -4.90 15.73
N ASN A 287 -16.02 -5.60 15.22
CA ASN A 287 -14.89 -6.04 16.03
C ASN A 287 -14.12 -4.86 16.62
N ASN A 288 -13.90 -3.81 15.83
CA ASN A 288 -13.26 -2.57 16.29
C ASN A 288 -14.09 -1.87 17.38
N LEU A 289 -15.40 -1.77 17.18
CA LEU A 289 -16.30 -1.21 18.20
C LEU A 289 -16.33 -2.05 19.47
N LYS A 290 -16.25 -3.37 19.34
CA LYS A 290 -16.25 -4.32 20.47
C LYS A 290 -15.03 -4.15 21.38
N GLU A 291 -13.89 -3.75 20.87
CA GLU A 291 -12.68 -3.50 21.69
C GLU A 291 -12.93 -2.42 22.74
N SER A 292 -13.69 -1.38 22.40
CA SER A 292 -14.02 -0.26 23.30
C SER A 292 -15.37 -0.43 24.01
N ASN A 293 -16.35 -1.06 23.37
CA ASN A 293 -17.74 -1.16 23.82
C ASN A 293 -18.26 -2.61 23.77
N PRO A 294 -17.64 -3.57 24.49
CA PRO A 294 -18.00 -5.00 24.38
C PRO A 294 -19.43 -5.31 24.81
N VAL A 295 -19.93 -4.61 25.85
CA VAL A 295 -21.30 -4.85 26.40
C VAL A 295 -22.35 -4.57 25.34
N LEU A 296 -22.26 -3.41 24.66
CA LEU A 296 -23.20 -2.98 23.63
C LEU A 296 -23.21 -3.96 22.44
N VAL A 297 -22.04 -4.36 21.98
CA VAL A 297 -21.94 -5.28 20.83
C VAL A 297 -22.49 -6.66 21.20
N ASP A 298 -22.18 -7.21 22.38
CA ASP A 298 -22.65 -8.52 22.84
C ASP A 298 -24.18 -8.53 23.16
N GLU A 299 -24.75 -7.38 23.46
CA GLU A 299 -26.20 -7.20 23.60
C GLU A 299 -26.90 -7.20 22.26
N LEU A 300 -26.39 -6.43 21.28
CA LEU A 300 -27.01 -6.26 19.98
C LEU A 300 -26.81 -7.48 19.07
N ILE A 301 -25.59 -7.93 18.90
CA ILE A 301 -25.23 -9.01 17.94
C ILE A 301 -24.71 -10.25 18.67
N PRO A 302 -25.23 -11.44 18.39
CA PRO A 302 -26.37 -11.78 17.48
C PRO A 302 -27.73 -11.80 18.17
N LYS A 303 -27.86 -11.36 19.42
CA LYS A 303 -29.04 -11.60 20.26
C LYS A 303 -30.29 -10.87 19.73
N MET A 304 -30.15 -9.60 19.35
CA MET A 304 -31.26 -8.75 18.92
C MET A 304 -31.30 -8.66 17.40
N LEU A 305 -30.17 -8.36 16.76
CA LEU A 305 -30.03 -8.26 15.30
C LEU A 305 -28.92 -9.18 14.78
N GLY A 306 -29.13 -9.70 13.59
CA GLY A 306 -28.07 -10.38 12.84
C GLY A 306 -27.15 -9.37 12.13
N LEU A 307 -25.94 -9.79 11.80
CA LEU A 307 -24.97 -8.95 11.08
C LEU A 307 -25.52 -8.41 9.75
N GLY A 308 -26.38 -9.18 9.07
CA GLY A 308 -27.02 -8.77 7.81
C GLY A 308 -28.03 -7.64 7.97
N GLU A 309 -28.77 -7.61 9.11
CA GLU A 309 -29.71 -6.53 9.43
C GLU A 309 -28.93 -5.25 9.73
N VAL A 310 -27.85 -5.34 10.50
CA VAL A 310 -26.94 -4.21 10.76
C VAL A 310 -26.31 -3.70 9.45
N GLN A 311 -25.81 -4.61 8.59
CA GLN A 311 -25.29 -4.25 7.27
C GLN A 311 -26.32 -3.44 6.48
N LYS A 312 -27.58 -3.89 6.45
CA LYS A 312 -28.62 -3.23 5.68
C LYS A 312 -28.90 -1.80 6.17
N VAL A 313 -28.93 -1.60 7.50
CA VAL A 313 -29.07 -0.24 8.08
C VAL A 313 -27.88 0.65 7.70
N LEU A 314 -26.66 0.14 7.80
CA LEU A 314 -25.46 0.89 7.42
C LEU A 314 -25.44 1.21 5.91
N GLN A 315 -25.88 0.28 5.07
CA GLN A 315 -26.01 0.49 3.63
C GLN A 315 -27.06 1.58 3.31
N ASN A 316 -28.22 1.57 3.98
CA ASN A 316 -29.25 2.59 3.79
C ASN A 316 -28.75 3.99 4.15
N LEU A 317 -27.95 4.11 5.24
CA LEU A 317 -27.33 5.39 5.62
C LEU A 317 -26.31 5.86 4.58
N LEU A 318 -25.46 4.95 4.10
CA LEU A 318 -24.45 5.27 3.09
C LEU A 318 -25.06 5.63 1.74
N ASP A 319 -26.16 5.00 1.34
CA ASP A 319 -26.90 5.30 0.11
C ASP A 319 -27.45 6.75 0.09
N GLU A 320 -27.76 7.26 1.26
CA GLU A 320 -28.16 8.67 1.47
C GLU A 320 -26.97 9.60 1.71
N GLY A 321 -25.74 9.09 1.61
CA GLY A 321 -24.53 9.84 1.87
C GLY A 321 -24.33 10.23 3.34
N ILE A 322 -25.01 9.54 4.27
CA ILE A 322 -24.85 9.75 5.71
C ILE A 322 -23.65 8.95 6.21
N SER A 323 -22.76 9.62 6.95
CA SER A 323 -21.59 8.99 7.53
C SER A 323 -21.95 7.98 8.61
N ILE A 324 -21.37 6.78 8.52
CA ILE A 324 -21.50 5.73 9.55
C ILE A 324 -20.34 5.75 10.56
N ARG A 325 -19.55 6.82 10.58
CA ARG A 325 -18.35 6.94 11.44
C ARG A 325 -18.68 6.87 12.92
N ASP A 326 -19.83 7.40 13.33
CA ASP A 326 -20.32 7.33 14.71
C ASP A 326 -21.08 6.01 14.95
N LEU A 327 -20.33 4.89 14.85
CA LEU A 327 -20.88 3.55 15.08
C LEU A 327 -21.44 3.39 16.48
N LEU A 328 -20.90 4.09 17.48
CA LEU A 328 -21.40 3.99 18.85
C LEU A 328 -22.86 4.46 18.93
N THR A 329 -23.15 5.67 18.49
CA THR A 329 -24.53 6.21 18.47
C THR A 329 -25.46 5.35 17.61
N ILE A 330 -24.97 4.83 16.47
CA ILE A 330 -25.76 3.94 15.61
C ILE A 330 -26.13 2.66 16.37
N PHE A 331 -25.17 2.01 17.02
CA PHE A 331 -25.38 0.74 17.71
C PHE A 331 -26.21 0.89 18.97
N GLU A 332 -26.05 1.96 19.75
CA GLU A 332 -26.91 2.28 20.89
C GLU A 332 -28.38 2.44 20.43
N THR A 333 -28.61 3.22 19.38
CA THR A 333 -29.95 3.39 18.80
C THR A 333 -30.54 2.09 18.32
N LEU A 334 -29.73 1.24 17.66
CA LEU A 334 -30.20 -0.07 17.21
C LEU A 334 -30.56 -0.99 18.40
N ALA A 335 -29.76 -0.99 19.48
CA ALA A 335 -30.03 -1.77 20.68
C ALA A 335 -31.34 -1.33 21.36
N ASP A 336 -31.58 -0.02 21.47
CA ASP A 336 -32.77 0.53 22.07
C ASP A 336 -34.05 0.16 21.32
N HIS A 337 -33.98 0.07 19.99
CA HIS A 337 -35.18 -0.11 19.14
C HIS A 337 -35.34 -1.55 18.58
N ALA A 338 -34.27 -2.37 18.57
CA ALA A 338 -34.32 -3.73 18.02
C ALA A 338 -35.26 -4.68 18.76
N ALA A 339 -35.57 -4.39 20.03
CA ALA A 339 -36.57 -5.14 20.79
C ALA A 339 -37.99 -4.90 20.29
N THR A 340 -38.25 -3.75 19.68
CA THR A 340 -39.61 -3.31 19.20
C THR A 340 -39.80 -3.69 17.73
N THR A 341 -38.80 -3.53 16.89
CA THR A 341 -38.87 -3.82 15.45
C THR A 341 -37.54 -4.36 14.93
N ARG A 342 -37.61 -5.24 13.91
CA ARG A 342 -36.45 -5.71 13.12
C ARG A 342 -36.50 -5.19 11.69
N ASP A 343 -37.47 -4.35 11.37
CA ASP A 343 -37.55 -3.71 10.07
C ASP A 343 -36.40 -2.74 9.90
N THR A 344 -35.51 -3.04 8.96
CA THR A 344 -34.28 -2.28 8.73
C THR A 344 -34.53 -0.86 8.27
N ASP A 345 -35.63 -0.58 7.58
CA ASP A 345 -35.96 0.76 7.11
C ASP A 345 -36.45 1.62 8.28
N VAL A 346 -37.27 1.04 9.18
CA VAL A 346 -37.73 1.70 10.41
C VAL A 346 -36.55 1.95 11.35
N LEU A 347 -35.64 0.95 11.50
CA LEU A 347 -34.43 1.10 12.31
C LEU A 347 -33.51 2.21 11.74
N THR A 348 -33.39 2.30 10.41
CA THR A 348 -32.63 3.37 9.74
C THR A 348 -33.20 4.75 10.09
N GLU A 349 -34.52 4.90 10.17
CA GLU A 349 -35.14 6.15 10.59
C GLU A 349 -34.80 6.55 12.04
N TYR A 350 -34.83 5.61 12.97
CA TYR A 350 -34.41 5.89 14.34
C TYR A 350 -32.94 6.31 14.41
N VAL A 351 -32.07 5.62 13.68
CA VAL A 351 -30.65 5.98 13.60
C VAL A 351 -30.47 7.36 12.98
N ARG A 352 -31.22 7.70 11.92
CA ARG A 352 -31.17 9.02 11.28
C ARG A 352 -31.57 10.13 12.26
N GLN A 353 -32.58 9.90 13.10
CA GLN A 353 -32.97 10.83 14.14
C GLN A 353 -31.86 11.03 15.19
N SER A 354 -31.18 9.99 15.60
CA SER A 354 -30.07 10.10 16.55
C SER A 354 -28.88 10.84 15.96
N LEU A 355 -28.63 10.69 14.65
CA LEU A 355 -27.56 11.38 13.90
C LEU A 355 -27.95 12.80 13.42
N LYS A 356 -29.11 13.33 13.80
CA LYS A 356 -29.65 14.62 13.32
C LYS A 356 -28.63 15.76 13.36
N ARG A 357 -27.79 15.83 14.40
CA ARG A 357 -26.77 16.88 14.52
C ARG A 357 -25.72 16.79 13.44
N ALA A 358 -25.21 15.59 13.17
CA ALA A 358 -24.21 15.36 12.12
C ALA A 358 -24.80 15.65 10.74
N ILE A 359 -26.03 15.19 10.49
CA ILE A 359 -26.75 15.42 9.25
C ILE A 359 -27.00 16.93 9.04
N SER A 360 -27.54 17.62 10.05
CA SER A 360 -27.77 19.05 9.96
C SER A 360 -26.53 19.88 9.71
N SER A 361 -25.41 19.52 10.37
CA SER A 361 -24.12 20.19 10.16
C SER A 361 -23.58 20.04 8.74
N LYS A 362 -23.91 18.95 8.06
CA LYS A 362 -23.49 18.70 6.67
C LYS A 362 -24.26 19.57 5.68
N TYR A 363 -25.57 19.72 5.88
CA TYR A 363 -26.47 20.43 4.94
C TYR A 363 -26.67 21.90 5.28
N PHE A 364 -26.43 22.27 6.53
CA PHE A 364 -26.57 23.66 7.04
C PHE A 364 -25.34 24.05 7.83
N PRO A 365 -24.20 24.34 7.15
CA PRO A 365 -23.00 24.77 7.83
C PRO A 365 -23.24 26.12 8.53
N ALA A 366 -22.73 26.25 9.76
CA ALA A 366 -23.01 27.39 10.66
C ALA A 366 -22.57 28.78 10.12
N ASN A 367 -21.83 28.83 9.02
CA ASN A 367 -21.38 30.08 8.38
C ASN A 367 -22.32 30.63 7.32
N GLU A 368 -23.44 29.99 7.05
CA GLU A 368 -24.47 30.46 6.08
C GLU A 368 -25.72 31.01 6.76
N THR A 369 -25.66 31.42 8.03
CA THR A 369 -26.72 32.24 8.61
C THR A 369 -26.62 33.65 8.05
N THR A 370 -27.36 33.92 6.97
CA THR A 370 -27.77 35.26 6.57
C THR A 370 -28.44 36.03 7.70
#